data_b881d146dc971cad30e20300d14b2176
#
_entry.id   b881d146dc971cad30e20300d14b2176
#
_cell.length_a   1.000
_cell.length_b   1.000
_cell.length_c   1.000
_cell.angle_alpha   90.00
_cell.angle_beta   90.00
_cell.angle_gamma   90.00
#
_symmetry.space_group_name_H-M   'P 1'
#
loop_
_entity.id
_entity.type
_entity.pdbx_description
1 polymer ?
#
loop_
_entity_poly.entity_id
_entity_poly.type
_entity_poly.pdbx_seq_one_letter_code
_entity_poly.pdbx_strand_id
1 'polypeptide(L)'
;MLERQELQQLAKFNGLRPWQQEKHYVQAVLLAILAEHPLVLKGGTYLWFFHGLRRFSENLDFTATAALPAGLAESVSRSLERFGISNRLKIISDSPASFSFRIAAEGPLHTADIDLCQVYIEISKREPVLEKPIPLRLDIPAYQLPVKQLAGMALDEVAAEKIRAILTREKPRDLYDLWHLVTNKRPVFRERLANAKLAYYRKRFSSRTLLARARKLSPAYKRELPSLVLDDLPDFDAVLAALSAWAGKATKRRPP
;
A
#
# COMPACT_ATOMS: atom_id res chain seq x y z
N MET A 1 11.24 9.31 -19.94
CA MET A 1 11.78 8.64 -18.73
C MET A 1 12.78 9.58 -18.07
N LEU A 2 12.85 9.59 -16.72
CA LEU A 2 13.89 10.35 -16.00
C LEU A 2 15.29 9.84 -16.36
N GLU A 3 16.26 10.77 -16.39
CA GLU A 3 17.66 10.43 -16.54
C GLU A 3 18.24 9.85 -15.22
N ARG A 4 19.27 8.99 -15.34
CA ARG A 4 19.96 8.39 -14.18
C ARG A 4 20.44 9.43 -13.17
N GLN A 5 21.05 10.53 -13.65
CA GLN A 5 21.58 11.58 -12.79
C GLN A 5 20.47 12.32 -12.02
N GLU A 6 19.35 12.63 -12.70
CA GLU A 6 18.17 13.26 -12.08
C GLU A 6 17.60 12.38 -10.98
N LEU A 7 17.44 11.07 -11.26
CA LEU A 7 16.95 10.11 -10.29
C LEU A 7 17.86 10.03 -9.06
N GLN A 8 19.18 10.02 -9.25
CA GLN A 8 20.15 9.99 -8.14
C GLN A 8 20.10 11.27 -7.29
N GLN A 9 19.90 12.44 -7.90
CA GLN A 9 19.72 13.70 -7.19
C GLN A 9 18.42 13.68 -6.36
N LEU A 10 17.32 13.20 -6.95
CA LEU A 10 16.06 13.03 -6.24
C LEU A 10 16.17 12.03 -5.07
N ALA A 11 16.93 10.96 -5.25
CA ALA A 11 17.17 9.99 -4.19
C ALA A 11 17.85 10.64 -2.99
N LYS A 12 18.89 11.45 -3.21
CA LYS A 12 19.58 12.21 -2.15
C LYS A 12 18.65 13.20 -1.47
N PHE A 13 17.88 13.96 -2.25
CA PHE A 13 16.93 14.94 -1.74
C PHE A 13 15.85 14.30 -0.85
N ASN A 14 15.32 13.14 -1.26
CA ASN A 14 14.26 12.41 -0.56
C ASN A 14 14.78 11.51 0.58
N GLY A 15 16.10 11.41 0.79
CA GLY A 15 16.69 10.49 1.76
C GLY A 15 16.46 9.01 1.42
N LEU A 16 16.32 8.69 0.13
CA LEU A 16 16.11 7.34 -0.37
C LEU A 16 17.40 6.77 -0.97
N ARG A 17 17.52 5.44 -0.93
CA ARG A 17 18.52 4.75 -1.76
C ARG A 17 18.14 4.88 -3.24
N PRO A 18 19.10 4.94 -4.18
CA PRO A 18 18.78 5.10 -5.61
C PRO A 18 17.73 4.10 -6.12
N TRP A 19 17.83 2.83 -5.78
CA TRP A 19 16.86 1.81 -6.18
C TRP A 19 15.45 2.00 -5.57
N GLN A 20 15.36 2.59 -4.37
CA GLN A 20 14.07 2.95 -3.76
C GLN A 20 13.42 4.11 -4.51
N GLN A 21 14.22 5.11 -4.90
CA GLN A 21 13.76 6.24 -5.68
C GLN A 21 13.30 5.79 -7.08
N GLU A 22 14.03 4.88 -7.71
CA GLU A 22 13.63 4.27 -8.98
C GLU A 22 12.29 3.54 -8.87
N LYS A 23 12.14 2.72 -7.84
CA LYS A 23 10.88 2.02 -7.60
C LYS A 23 9.74 3.00 -7.34
N HIS A 24 9.96 4.07 -6.58
CA HIS A 24 8.97 5.12 -6.37
C HIS A 24 8.57 5.79 -7.70
N TYR A 25 9.54 6.07 -8.58
CA TYR A 25 9.28 6.61 -9.90
C TYR A 25 8.44 5.65 -10.77
N VAL A 26 8.85 4.39 -10.88
CA VAL A 26 8.12 3.37 -11.67
C VAL A 26 6.71 3.15 -11.10
N GLN A 27 6.55 3.13 -9.77
CA GLN A 27 5.24 3.07 -9.12
C GLN A 27 4.38 4.30 -9.48
N ALA A 28 4.94 5.51 -9.51
CA ALA A 28 4.20 6.71 -9.89
C ALA A 28 3.70 6.64 -11.34
N VAL A 29 4.52 6.16 -12.27
CA VAL A 29 4.11 5.93 -13.67
C VAL A 29 2.98 4.89 -13.75
N LEU A 30 3.13 3.77 -13.05
CA LEU A 30 2.11 2.73 -13.00
C LEU A 30 0.80 3.22 -12.37
N LEU A 31 0.87 4.05 -11.31
CA LEU A 31 -0.31 4.70 -10.72
C LEU A 31 -1.00 5.62 -11.73
N ALA A 32 -0.24 6.40 -12.50
CA ALA A 32 -0.80 7.28 -13.54
C ALA A 32 -1.51 6.48 -14.66
N ILE A 33 -0.96 5.32 -15.05
CA ILE A 33 -1.59 4.41 -16.02
C ILE A 33 -2.85 3.77 -15.44
N LEU A 34 -2.79 3.28 -14.20
CA LEU A 34 -3.89 2.56 -13.54
C LEU A 34 -5.03 3.49 -13.11
N ALA A 35 -4.81 4.81 -13.08
CA ALA A 35 -5.82 5.79 -12.71
C ALA A 35 -7.10 5.74 -13.59
N GLU A 36 -7.00 5.25 -14.81
CA GLU A 36 -8.10 5.19 -15.78
C GLU A 36 -8.97 3.91 -15.63
N HIS A 37 -8.64 3.07 -14.65
CA HIS A 37 -9.34 1.81 -14.44
C HIS A 37 -10.24 1.86 -13.18
N PRO A 38 -11.26 0.99 -13.07
CA PRO A 38 -12.18 0.95 -11.95
C PRO A 38 -11.51 0.33 -10.71
N LEU A 39 -10.48 0.99 -10.19
CA LEU A 39 -9.62 0.54 -9.11
C LEU A 39 -9.61 1.55 -7.96
N VAL A 40 -9.64 1.05 -6.74
CA VAL A 40 -9.43 1.83 -5.53
C VAL A 40 -8.08 1.45 -4.92
N LEU A 41 -7.17 2.42 -4.86
CA LEU A 41 -5.83 2.25 -4.30
C LEU A 41 -5.90 2.06 -2.79
N LYS A 42 -5.11 1.12 -2.27
CA LYS A 42 -4.99 0.81 -0.84
C LYS A 42 -3.57 0.36 -0.48
N GLY A 43 -3.39 -0.13 0.72
CA GLY A 43 -2.13 -0.75 1.14
C GLY A 43 -1.04 0.23 1.57
N GLY A 44 0.19 -0.27 1.67
CA GLY A 44 1.33 0.52 2.16
C GLY A 44 1.75 1.63 1.22
N THR A 45 1.73 1.38 -0.08
CA THR A 45 2.13 2.38 -1.09
C THR A 45 1.12 3.52 -1.16
N TYR A 46 -0.18 3.25 -0.99
CA TYR A 46 -1.19 4.28 -0.83
C TYR A 46 -0.88 5.22 0.35
N LEU A 47 -0.55 4.64 1.51
CA LEU A 47 -0.19 5.42 2.69
C LEU A 47 1.11 6.21 2.48
N TRP A 48 2.07 5.65 1.77
CA TRP A 48 3.34 6.29 1.50
C TRP A 48 3.19 7.48 0.54
N PHE A 49 2.54 7.30 -0.60
CA PHE A 49 2.37 8.36 -1.60
C PHE A 49 1.47 9.52 -1.14
N PHE A 50 0.40 9.22 -0.40
CA PHE A 50 -0.68 10.19 -0.17
C PHE A 50 -0.90 10.54 1.30
N HIS A 51 -0.34 9.77 2.23
CA HIS A 51 -0.64 9.95 3.66
C HIS A 51 0.60 10.10 4.55
N GLY A 52 1.77 10.27 3.95
CA GLY A 52 3.01 10.56 4.67
C GLY A 52 3.52 9.40 5.52
N LEU A 53 3.25 8.15 5.11
CA LEU A 53 3.84 6.98 5.75
C LEU A 53 5.35 6.99 5.54
N ARG A 54 6.11 6.94 6.63
CA ARG A 54 7.57 7.04 6.60
C ARG A 54 8.24 5.66 6.60
N ARG A 55 7.74 4.77 5.77
CA ARG A 55 8.40 3.49 5.44
C ARG A 55 8.28 3.17 3.96
N PHE A 56 9.33 2.56 3.44
CA PHE A 56 9.37 2.10 2.07
C PHE A 56 8.29 1.04 1.77
N SER A 57 7.64 1.18 0.62
CA SER A 57 6.61 0.23 0.15
C SER A 57 6.85 -0.15 -1.31
N GLU A 58 6.77 -1.43 -1.61
CA GLU A 58 7.28 -1.99 -2.87
C GLU A 58 6.21 -2.34 -3.88
N ASN A 59 4.98 -2.63 -3.43
CA ASN A 59 3.91 -3.18 -4.26
C ASN A 59 2.75 -2.20 -4.39
N LEU A 60 1.95 -2.34 -5.43
CA LEU A 60 0.72 -1.59 -5.62
C LEU A 60 -0.47 -2.50 -5.30
N ASP A 61 -1.27 -2.10 -4.31
CA ASP A 61 -2.44 -2.85 -3.85
C ASP A 61 -3.72 -2.09 -4.22
N PHE A 62 -4.67 -2.77 -4.85
CA PHE A 62 -5.97 -2.22 -5.25
C PHE A 62 -7.12 -3.12 -4.85
N THR A 63 -8.33 -2.56 -4.86
CA THR A 63 -9.59 -3.29 -4.90
C THR A 63 -10.34 -2.90 -6.19
N ALA A 64 -10.78 -3.87 -6.96
CA ALA A 64 -11.61 -3.64 -8.13
C ALA A 64 -13.03 -3.22 -7.70
N THR A 65 -13.59 -2.18 -8.36
CA THR A 65 -14.96 -1.71 -8.13
C THR A 65 -15.93 -2.14 -9.23
N ALA A 66 -15.39 -2.69 -10.33
CA ALA A 66 -16.13 -3.29 -11.43
C ALA A 66 -15.29 -4.42 -12.05
N ALA A 67 -15.85 -5.08 -13.06
CA ALA A 67 -15.12 -6.08 -13.84
C ALA A 67 -13.85 -5.46 -14.46
N LEU A 68 -12.74 -6.17 -14.34
CA LEU A 68 -11.49 -5.73 -14.95
C LEU A 68 -11.53 -5.94 -16.47
N PRO A 69 -10.97 -4.99 -17.26
CA PRO A 69 -10.87 -5.18 -18.70
C PRO A 69 -10.04 -6.42 -19.03
N ALA A 70 -10.44 -7.14 -20.07
CA ALA A 70 -9.61 -8.21 -20.64
C ALA A 70 -8.27 -7.62 -21.09
N GLY A 71 -7.17 -8.33 -20.82
CA GLY A 71 -5.83 -7.86 -21.19
C GLY A 71 -5.34 -6.63 -20.42
N LEU A 72 -5.86 -6.38 -19.20
CA LEU A 72 -5.44 -5.25 -18.36
C LEU A 72 -3.93 -5.20 -18.18
N ALA A 73 -3.30 -6.31 -17.81
CA ALA A 73 -1.87 -6.35 -17.53
C ALA A 73 -1.03 -6.04 -18.78
N GLU A 74 -1.42 -6.58 -19.93
CA GLU A 74 -0.78 -6.32 -21.23
C GLU A 74 -0.97 -4.85 -21.64
N SER A 75 -2.13 -4.27 -21.37
CA SER A 75 -2.39 -2.85 -21.62
C SER A 75 -1.50 -1.96 -20.75
N VAL A 76 -1.34 -2.31 -19.46
CA VAL A 76 -0.45 -1.60 -18.54
C VAL A 76 1.00 -1.69 -19.01
N SER A 77 1.47 -2.88 -19.40
CA SER A 77 2.81 -3.11 -19.94
C SER A 77 3.08 -2.23 -21.18
N ARG A 78 2.20 -2.27 -22.18
CA ARG A 78 2.33 -1.40 -23.39
C ARG A 78 2.27 0.09 -23.08
N SER A 79 1.45 0.47 -22.08
CA SER A 79 1.39 1.88 -21.67
C SER A 79 2.68 2.33 -21.01
N LEU A 80 3.33 1.46 -20.23
CA LEU A 80 4.63 1.75 -19.61
C LEU A 80 5.72 1.97 -20.67
N GLU A 81 5.70 1.20 -21.77
CA GLU A 81 6.58 1.38 -22.92
C GLU A 81 6.41 2.76 -23.58
N ARG A 82 5.17 3.28 -23.65
CA ARG A 82 4.90 4.64 -24.14
C ARG A 82 5.49 5.74 -23.25
N PHE A 83 5.72 5.46 -21.97
CA PHE A 83 6.50 6.33 -21.09
C PHE A 83 8.02 6.14 -21.24
N GLY A 84 8.47 5.35 -22.23
CA GLY A 84 9.88 5.08 -22.50
C GLY A 84 10.51 4.09 -21.52
N ILE A 85 9.70 3.25 -20.86
CA ILE A 85 10.18 2.25 -19.90
C ILE A 85 9.89 0.86 -20.46
N SER A 86 10.91 0.22 -21.04
CA SER A 86 10.84 -1.19 -21.45
C SER A 86 10.57 -2.07 -20.25
N ASN A 87 9.82 -3.16 -20.43
CA ASN A 87 9.46 -4.00 -19.29
C ASN A 87 9.11 -5.44 -19.70
N ARG A 88 9.17 -6.33 -18.72
CA ARG A 88 8.73 -7.72 -18.85
C ARG A 88 7.53 -7.94 -17.92
N LEU A 89 6.41 -8.33 -18.52
CA LEU A 89 5.18 -8.68 -17.81
C LEU A 89 5.21 -10.16 -17.40
N LYS A 90 4.75 -10.45 -16.17
CA LYS A 90 4.45 -11.81 -15.73
C LYS A 90 3.13 -11.82 -14.95
N ILE A 91 2.13 -12.56 -15.44
CA ILE A 91 0.93 -12.85 -14.66
C ILE A 91 1.30 -13.82 -13.52
N ILE A 92 0.94 -13.46 -12.29
CA ILE A 92 1.22 -14.24 -11.09
C ILE A 92 0.02 -15.08 -10.70
N SER A 93 -1.18 -14.48 -10.72
CA SER A 93 -2.43 -15.16 -10.39
C SER A 93 -3.60 -14.47 -11.06
N ASP A 94 -4.52 -15.27 -11.59
CA ASP A 94 -5.86 -14.83 -11.97
C ASP A 94 -6.87 -15.81 -11.39
N SER A 95 -7.67 -15.34 -10.46
CA SER A 95 -8.66 -16.12 -9.75
C SER A 95 -9.92 -15.28 -9.50
N PRO A 96 -11.04 -15.90 -9.11
CA PRO A 96 -12.24 -15.14 -8.70
C PRO A 96 -11.97 -14.16 -7.55
N ALA A 97 -10.96 -14.44 -6.70
CA ALA A 97 -10.64 -13.65 -5.51
C ALA A 97 -9.63 -12.53 -5.77
N SER A 98 -8.74 -12.67 -6.75
CA SER A 98 -7.69 -11.68 -7.02
C SER A 98 -7.12 -11.83 -8.41
N PHE A 99 -6.63 -10.71 -8.95
CA PHE A 99 -5.76 -10.67 -10.11
C PHE A 99 -4.44 -10.04 -9.72
N SER A 100 -3.32 -10.68 -10.04
CA SER A 100 -2.00 -10.13 -9.74
C SER A 100 -1.01 -10.39 -10.86
N PHE A 101 -0.18 -9.40 -11.09
CA PHE A 101 0.89 -9.46 -12.09
C PHE A 101 2.11 -8.68 -11.61
N ARG A 102 3.24 -8.96 -12.22
CA ARG A 102 4.51 -8.30 -11.96
C ARG A 102 5.01 -7.62 -13.23
N ILE A 103 5.43 -6.38 -13.07
CA ILE A 103 6.22 -5.64 -14.06
C ILE A 103 7.68 -5.65 -13.60
N ALA A 104 8.58 -6.09 -14.46
CA ALA A 104 10.03 -5.95 -14.31
C ALA A 104 10.50 -4.90 -15.30
N ALA A 105 10.68 -3.66 -14.83
CA ALA A 105 10.92 -2.48 -15.64
C ALA A 105 12.42 -2.18 -15.79
N GLU A 106 12.84 -1.78 -16.99
CA GLU A 106 14.13 -1.18 -17.27
C GLU A 106 14.05 0.31 -16.91
N GLY A 107 14.20 0.59 -15.62
CA GLY A 107 14.14 1.96 -15.09
C GLY A 107 15.44 2.74 -15.35
N PRO A 108 15.54 4.00 -14.88
CA PRO A 108 16.71 4.84 -15.08
C PRO A 108 18.05 4.26 -14.59
N LEU A 109 18.02 3.31 -13.65
CA LEU A 109 19.24 2.66 -13.14
C LEU A 109 19.58 1.37 -13.88
N HIS A 110 18.73 0.93 -14.79
CA HIS A 110 18.91 -0.36 -15.47
C HIS A 110 20.26 -0.42 -16.24
N THR A 111 20.99 -1.50 -16.04
CA THR A 111 22.23 -1.85 -16.75
C THR A 111 22.26 -3.31 -17.19
N ALA A 112 21.57 -4.18 -16.46
CA ALA A 112 21.50 -5.61 -16.73
C ALA A 112 20.24 -6.23 -16.11
N ASP A 113 19.92 -7.46 -16.49
CA ASP A 113 18.70 -8.16 -16.02
C ASP A 113 18.58 -8.28 -14.49
N ILE A 114 19.69 -8.27 -13.77
CA ILE A 114 19.71 -8.39 -12.31
C ILE A 114 19.18 -7.12 -11.61
N ASP A 115 19.25 -5.98 -12.24
CA ASP A 115 18.84 -4.69 -11.66
C ASP A 115 17.49 -4.18 -12.18
N LEU A 116 16.69 -5.04 -12.81
CA LEU A 116 15.32 -4.72 -13.22
C LEU A 116 14.48 -4.28 -12.02
N CYS A 117 13.83 -3.14 -12.16
CA CYS A 117 12.91 -2.62 -11.14
C CYS A 117 11.60 -3.44 -11.12
N GLN A 118 11.45 -4.30 -10.13
CA GLN A 118 10.28 -5.17 -10.05
C GLN A 118 9.17 -4.53 -9.21
N VAL A 119 7.99 -4.37 -9.78
CA VAL A 119 6.78 -3.91 -9.08
C VAL A 119 5.68 -4.96 -9.23
N TYR A 120 5.14 -5.41 -8.09
CA TYR A 120 3.98 -6.30 -8.05
C TYR A 120 2.72 -5.46 -7.94
N ILE A 121 1.73 -5.78 -8.74
CA ILE A 121 0.40 -5.19 -8.72
C ILE A 121 -0.58 -6.29 -8.26
N GLU A 122 -1.27 -6.05 -7.15
CA GLU A 122 -2.30 -6.95 -6.61
C GLU A 122 -3.67 -6.25 -6.63
N ILE A 123 -4.64 -6.83 -7.31
CA ILE A 123 -6.00 -6.33 -7.42
C ILE A 123 -6.94 -7.33 -6.75
N SER A 124 -7.46 -6.97 -5.58
CA SER A 124 -8.46 -7.77 -4.87
C SER A 124 -9.81 -7.69 -5.57
N LYS A 125 -10.44 -8.85 -5.79
CA LYS A 125 -11.80 -9.02 -6.29
C LYS A 125 -12.75 -9.61 -5.23
N ARG A 126 -12.20 -9.94 -4.03
CA ARG A 126 -12.91 -10.67 -2.95
C ARG A 126 -13.97 -9.85 -2.24
N GLU A 127 -13.67 -8.59 -2.00
CA GLU A 127 -14.38 -7.76 -1.06
C GLU A 127 -14.72 -6.43 -1.73
N PRO A 128 -15.97 -5.96 -1.60
CA PRO A 128 -16.31 -4.63 -2.08
C PRO A 128 -15.58 -3.55 -1.27
N VAL A 129 -15.45 -2.38 -1.86
CA VAL A 129 -15.15 -1.15 -1.12
C VAL A 129 -16.41 -0.77 -0.36
N LEU A 130 -16.30 -0.58 0.95
CA LEU A 130 -17.44 -0.41 1.86
C LEU A 130 -17.78 1.05 2.15
N GLU A 131 -16.77 1.90 2.12
CA GLU A 131 -16.94 3.35 2.32
C GLU A 131 -16.67 4.08 1.00
N LYS A 132 -17.26 5.27 0.84
CA LYS A 132 -17.04 6.07 -0.36
C LYS A 132 -15.56 6.35 -0.56
N PRO A 133 -14.96 5.98 -1.72
CA PRO A 133 -13.56 6.28 -2.01
C PRO A 133 -13.30 7.79 -1.97
N ILE A 134 -12.09 8.16 -1.58
CA ILE A 134 -11.65 9.55 -1.56
C ILE A 134 -10.86 9.87 -2.84
N PRO A 135 -11.05 11.06 -3.44
CA PRO A 135 -10.27 11.49 -4.58
C PRO A 135 -8.82 11.77 -4.15
N LEU A 136 -7.87 11.28 -4.93
CA LEU A 136 -6.44 11.52 -4.76
C LEU A 136 -5.90 12.24 -5.98
N ARG A 137 -5.05 13.23 -5.76
CA ARG A 137 -4.32 13.91 -6.83
C ARG A 137 -2.89 13.35 -6.86
N LEU A 138 -2.54 12.63 -7.93
CA LEU A 138 -1.16 12.26 -8.22
C LEU A 138 -0.52 13.41 -8.99
N ASP A 139 0.34 14.15 -8.30
CA ASP A 139 1.04 15.30 -8.83
C ASP A 139 2.46 15.30 -8.25
N ILE A 140 3.41 14.84 -9.05
CA ILE A 140 4.83 14.76 -8.67
C ILE A 140 5.63 15.48 -9.75
N PRO A 141 5.80 16.82 -9.63
CA PRO A 141 6.42 17.63 -10.68
C PRO A 141 7.82 17.14 -11.10
N ALA A 142 8.59 16.63 -10.13
CA ALA A 142 9.92 16.09 -10.38
C ALA A 142 9.93 14.90 -11.36
N TYR A 143 8.80 14.24 -11.58
CA TYR A 143 8.70 13.11 -12.50
C TYR A 143 8.16 13.50 -13.88
N GLN A 144 7.74 14.75 -14.04
CA GLN A 144 7.19 15.27 -15.29
C GLN A 144 6.03 14.42 -15.84
N LEU A 145 5.27 13.81 -14.93
CA LEU A 145 4.09 13.02 -15.25
C LEU A 145 2.86 13.92 -15.36
N PRO A 146 1.91 13.57 -16.25
CA PRO A 146 0.64 14.26 -16.26
C PRO A 146 -0.07 14.08 -14.91
N VAL A 147 -0.69 15.15 -14.42
CA VAL A 147 -1.50 15.10 -13.19
C VAL A 147 -2.67 14.14 -13.42
N LYS A 148 -2.83 13.19 -12.52
CA LYS A 148 -3.91 12.19 -12.58
C LYS A 148 -4.72 12.21 -11.28
N GLN A 149 -5.99 11.85 -11.42
CA GLN A 149 -6.87 11.59 -10.28
C GLN A 149 -7.06 10.10 -10.12
N LEU A 150 -6.89 9.61 -8.89
CA LEU A 150 -7.15 8.22 -8.51
C LEU A 150 -8.24 8.18 -7.45
N ALA A 151 -8.83 7.01 -7.28
CA ALA A 151 -9.67 6.71 -6.13
C ALA A 151 -8.84 6.02 -5.05
N GLY A 152 -8.81 6.56 -3.84
CA GLY A 152 -8.18 5.96 -2.66
C GLY A 152 -9.23 5.39 -1.70
N MET A 153 -8.89 4.31 -1.02
CA MET A 153 -9.74 3.73 0.01
C MET A 153 -9.87 4.70 1.20
N ALA A 154 -11.08 4.87 1.73
CA ALA A 154 -11.31 5.69 2.93
C ALA A 154 -10.44 5.21 4.10
N LEU A 155 -9.86 6.13 4.88
CA LEU A 155 -8.87 5.77 5.90
C LEU A 155 -9.42 4.90 7.03
N ASP A 156 -10.72 5.04 7.35
CA ASP A 156 -11.40 4.17 8.30
C ASP A 156 -11.41 2.71 7.79
N GLU A 157 -11.62 2.53 6.49
CA GLU A 157 -11.61 1.22 5.83
C GLU A 157 -10.18 0.67 5.69
N VAL A 158 -9.19 1.53 5.39
CA VAL A 158 -7.77 1.11 5.39
C VAL A 158 -7.35 0.61 6.77
N ALA A 159 -7.78 1.28 7.84
CA ALA A 159 -7.50 0.83 9.20
C ALA A 159 -8.13 -0.56 9.47
N ALA A 160 -9.35 -0.81 9.00
CA ALA A 160 -10.00 -2.13 9.06
C ALA A 160 -9.24 -3.19 8.25
N GLU A 161 -8.72 -2.85 7.05
CA GLU A 161 -7.84 -3.72 6.26
C GLU A 161 -6.55 -4.06 7.02
N LYS A 162 -5.95 -3.10 7.74
CA LYS A 162 -4.75 -3.35 8.54
C LYS A 162 -5.04 -4.23 9.76
N ILE A 163 -6.20 -4.06 10.42
CA ILE A 163 -6.65 -5.00 11.45
C ILE A 163 -6.76 -6.42 10.88
N ARG A 164 -7.46 -6.57 9.74
CA ARG A 164 -7.59 -7.86 9.05
C ARG A 164 -6.21 -8.46 8.77
N ALA A 165 -5.28 -7.66 8.21
CA ALA A 165 -3.94 -8.12 7.88
C ALA A 165 -3.18 -8.61 9.12
N ILE A 166 -3.18 -7.86 10.23
CA ILE A 166 -2.54 -8.26 11.50
C ILE A 166 -3.14 -9.57 12.03
N LEU A 167 -4.44 -9.78 11.89
CA LEU A 167 -5.13 -10.97 12.39
C LEU A 167 -5.02 -12.20 11.48
N THR A 168 -4.60 -12.03 10.22
CA THR A 168 -4.57 -13.11 9.22
C THR A 168 -3.19 -13.45 8.70
N ARG A 169 -2.19 -12.58 8.86
CA ARG A 169 -0.80 -12.80 8.40
C ARG A 169 0.22 -12.27 9.40
N GLU A 170 1.47 -12.68 9.27
CA GLU A 170 2.56 -12.33 10.19
C GLU A 170 3.53 -11.32 9.55
N LYS A 171 3.02 -10.11 9.24
CA LYS A 171 3.85 -9.06 8.66
C LYS A 171 3.89 -7.85 9.61
N PRO A 172 5.05 -7.55 10.25
CA PRO A 172 5.15 -6.46 11.23
C PRO A 172 4.87 -5.08 10.64
N ARG A 173 5.07 -4.90 9.33
CA ARG A 173 4.75 -3.66 8.62
C ARG A 173 3.27 -3.26 8.72
N ASP A 174 2.34 -4.24 8.84
CA ASP A 174 0.91 -3.91 9.01
C ASP A 174 0.63 -3.27 10.37
N LEU A 175 1.42 -3.63 11.38
CA LEU A 175 1.32 -3.02 12.71
C LEU A 175 1.84 -1.57 12.69
N TYR A 176 2.97 -1.32 12.03
CA TYR A 176 3.51 0.02 11.83
C TYR A 176 2.54 0.91 11.03
N ASP A 177 1.95 0.39 9.96
CA ASP A 177 0.98 1.12 9.14
C ASP A 177 -0.26 1.50 9.95
N LEU A 178 -0.78 0.58 10.75
CA LEU A 178 -1.94 0.85 11.60
C LEU A 178 -1.59 1.88 12.69
N TRP A 179 -0.41 1.79 13.29
CA TRP A 179 0.08 2.77 14.25
C TRP A 179 0.17 4.16 13.59
N HIS A 180 0.79 4.28 12.42
CA HIS A 180 0.88 5.53 11.67
C HIS A 180 -0.51 6.14 11.39
N LEU A 181 -1.46 5.31 10.96
CA LEU A 181 -2.84 5.76 10.74
C LEU A 181 -3.45 6.32 12.02
N VAL A 182 -3.37 5.56 13.09
CA VAL A 182 -4.01 5.89 14.39
C VAL A 182 -3.42 7.17 14.99
N THR A 183 -2.12 7.35 14.91
CA THR A 183 -1.42 8.51 15.50
C THR A 183 -1.52 9.76 14.64
N ASN A 184 -1.31 9.65 13.33
CA ASN A 184 -1.15 10.80 12.45
C ASN A 184 -2.43 11.15 11.67
N LYS A 185 -3.27 10.17 11.33
CA LYS A 185 -4.48 10.40 10.53
C LYS A 185 -5.77 10.26 11.33
N ARG A 186 -5.70 9.61 12.49
CA ARG A 186 -6.80 9.45 13.46
C ARG A 186 -8.11 8.95 12.86
N PRO A 187 -8.11 7.85 12.08
CA PRO A 187 -9.33 7.28 11.52
C PRO A 187 -10.29 6.92 12.64
N VAL A 188 -11.58 7.00 12.35
CA VAL A 188 -12.60 6.54 13.30
C VAL A 188 -12.60 5.01 13.30
N PHE A 189 -12.42 4.41 14.48
CA PHE A 189 -12.57 2.98 14.61
C PHE A 189 -14.04 2.58 14.39
N ARG A 190 -14.26 1.70 13.41
CA ARG A 190 -15.59 1.15 13.10
C ARG A 190 -15.51 -0.38 13.14
N GLU A 191 -16.04 -0.97 14.23
CA GLU A 191 -16.05 -2.43 14.40
C GLU A 191 -16.77 -3.13 13.25
N ARG A 192 -17.81 -2.52 12.70
CA ARG A 192 -18.53 -3.00 11.50
C ARG A 192 -17.58 -3.22 10.32
N LEU A 193 -16.70 -2.26 10.02
CA LEU A 193 -15.74 -2.38 8.93
C LEU A 193 -14.71 -3.49 9.21
N ALA A 194 -14.17 -3.55 10.44
CA ALA A 194 -13.24 -4.59 10.82
C ALA A 194 -13.85 -6.00 10.68
N ASN A 195 -15.10 -6.18 11.13
CA ASN A 195 -15.81 -7.46 10.99
C ASN A 195 -16.13 -7.80 9.53
N ALA A 196 -16.51 -6.82 8.69
CA ALA A 196 -16.75 -7.05 7.28
C ALA A 196 -15.48 -7.53 6.57
N LYS A 197 -14.31 -6.91 6.85
CA LYS A 197 -13.01 -7.34 6.27
C LYS A 197 -12.52 -8.68 6.80
N LEU A 198 -12.96 -9.10 7.99
CA LEU A 198 -12.63 -10.40 8.59
C LEU A 198 -13.55 -11.53 8.15
N ALA A 199 -14.75 -11.23 7.65
CA ALA A 199 -15.79 -12.20 7.32
C ALA A 199 -15.31 -13.28 6.33
N TYR A 200 -14.59 -12.90 5.27
CA TYR A 200 -13.99 -13.84 4.31
C TYR A 200 -13.10 -14.90 4.98
N TYR A 201 -12.41 -14.50 6.08
CA TYR A 201 -11.51 -15.36 6.85
C TYR A 201 -12.22 -16.09 8.00
N ARG A 202 -13.55 -16.01 8.09
CA ARG A 202 -14.37 -16.59 9.18
C ARG A 202 -13.89 -16.16 10.57
N LYS A 203 -13.42 -14.90 10.69
CA LYS A 203 -12.95 -14.31 11.94
C LYS A 203 -13.83 -13.14 12.34
N ARG A 204 -13.82 -12.83 13.65
CA ARG A 204 -14.44 -11.63 14.21
C ARG A 204 -13.39 -10.77 14.93
N PHE A 205 -13.63 -9.48 14.92
CA PHE A 205 -12.78 -8.53 15.61
C PHE A 205 -12.94 -8.70 17.13
N SER A 206 -11.80 -8.59 17.83
CA SER A 206 -11.71 -8.39 19.26
C SER A 206 -10.45 -7.59 19.54
N SER A 207 -10.55 -6.51 20.32
CA SER A 207 -9.40 -5.71 20.73
C SER A 207 -8.37 -6.57 21.49
N ARG A 208 -8.83 -7.49 22.33
CA ARG A 208 -7.96 -8.45 23.04
C ARG A 208 -7.15 -9.30 22.06
N THR A 209 -7.80 -9.85 21.01
CA THR A 209 -7.12 -10.68 20.00
C THR A 209 -6.16 -9.85 19.16
N LEU A 210 -6.53 -8.62 18.78
CA LEU A 210 -5.65 -7.69 18.07
C LEU A 210 -4.38 -7.42 18.86
N LEU A 211 -4.48 -7.04 20.12
CA LEU A 211 -3.34 -6.76 20.98
C LEU A 211 -2.48 -7.99 21.26
N ALA A 212 -3.10 -9.15 21.48
CA ALA A 212 -2.37 -10.41 21.64
C ALA A 212 -1.57 -10.77 20.38
N ARG A 213 -2.16 -10.55 19.20
CA ARG A 213 -1.48 -10.79 17.92
C ARG A 213 -0.37 -9.77 17.68
N ALA A 214 -0.61 -8.50 18.00
CA ALA A 214 0.41 -7.44 17.90
C ALA A 214 1.64 -7.79 18.77
N ARG A 215 1.44 -8.23 20.04
CA ARG A 215 2.56 -8.65 20.91
C ARG A 215 3.39 -9.78 20.32
N LYS A 216 2.77 -10.76 19.65
CA LYS A 216 3.49 -11.85 18.97
C LYS A 216 4.38 -11.35 17.83
N LEU A 217 4.08 -10.21 17.24
CA LEU A 217 4.87 -9.60 16.17
C LEU A 217 6.08 -8.79 16.69
N SER A 218 6.25 -8.60 18.00
CA SER A 218 7.33 -7.80 18.57
C SER A 218 8.74 -8.21 18.10
N PRO A 219 9.13 -9.50 18.06
CA PRO A 219 10.46 -9.88 17.58
C PRO A 219 10.67 -9.53 16.09
N ALA A 220 9.66 -9.79 15.26
CA ALA A 220 9.72 -9.45 13.83
C ALA A 220 9.71 -7.93 13.61
N TYR A 221 8.94 -7.17 14.42
CA TYR A 221 8.91 -5.72 14.39
C TYR A 221 10.31 -5.13 14.59
N LYS A 222 11.01 -5.53 15.64
CA LYS A 222 12.36 -5.06 15.96
C LYS A 222 13.43 -5.49 14.95
N ARG A 223 13.26 -6.65 14.31
CA ARG A 223 14.22 -7.19 13.34
C ARG A 223 14.05 -6.63 11.93
N GLU A 224 12.80 -6.52 11.45
CA GLU A 224 12.51 -6.28 10.02
C GLU A 224 12.26 -4.80 9.71
N LEU A 225 11.64 -4.06 10.62
CA LEU A 225 11.24 -2.68 10.32
C LEU A 225 12.37 -1.66 10.25
N PRO A 226 13.50 -1.77 10.99
CA PRO A 226 14.58 -0.80 10.88
C PRO A 226 15.13 -0.63 9.46
N SER A 227 15.07 -1.68 8.63
CA SER A 227 15.50 -1.62 7.22
C SER A 227 14.49 -0.98 6.27
N LEU A 228 13.24 -0.84 6.71
CA LEU A 228 12.12 -0.34 5.89
C LEU A 228 11.68 1.08 6.28
N VAL A 229 11.81 1.44 7.55
CA VAL A 229 11.40 2.75 8.07
C VAL A 229 12.49 3.78 7.74
N LEU A 230 12.07 4.97 7.30
CA LEU A 230 12.94 6.05 6.86
C LEU A 230 13.33 7.00 7.99
N ASP A 231 12.57 6.99 9.08
CA ASP A 231 12.77 7.76 10.30
C ASP A 231 13.08 6.82 11.47
N ASP A 232 13.11 7.34 12.68
CA ASP A 232 13.24 6.54 13.89
C ASP A 232 12.04 5.59 14.05
N LEU A 233 12.35 4.32 14.31
CA LEU A 233 11.33 3.32 14.57
C LEU A 233 10.66 3.60 15.93
N PRO A 234 9.32 3.75 15.99
CA PRO A 234 8.63 3.95 17.25
C PRO A 234 8.87 2.79 18.23
N ASP A 235 8.95 3.14 19.52
CA ASP A 235 9.00 2.12 20.55
C ASP A 235 7.77 1.21 20.47
N PHE A 236 8.00 -0.08 20.66
CA PHE A 236 6.95 -1.09 20.48
C PHE A 236 5.82 -0.94 21.51
N ASP A 237 6.12 -0.55 22.74
CA ASP A 237 5.12 -0.35 23.79
C ASP A 237 4.28 0.90 23.51
N ALA A 238 4.87 1.95 22.94
CA ALA A 238 4.13 3.11 22.44
C ALA A 238 3.18 2.74 21.30
N VAL A 239 3.61 1.85 20.39
CA VAL A 239 2.73 1.30 19.34
C VAL A 239 1.55 0.56 19.95
N LEU A 240 1.78 -0.35 20.89
CA LEU A 240 0.72 -1.09 21.58
C LEU A 240 -0.25 -0.19 22.33
N ALA A 241 0.28 0.82 23.04
CA ALA A 241 -0.54 1.78 23.79
C ALA A 241 -1.46 2.58 22.86
N ALA A 242 -0.95 3.08 21.73
CA ALA A 242 -1.74 3.81 20.73
C ALA A 242 -2.88 2.94 20.16
N LEU A 243 -2.57 1.70 19.79
CA LEU A 243 -3.56 0.77 19.24
C LEU A 243 -4.62 0.38 20.29
N SER A 244 -4.21 0.17 21.54
CA SER A 244 -5.12 -0.13 22.65
C SER A 244 -6.09 1.02 22.89
N ALA A 245 -5.58 2.25 22.97
CA ALA A 245 -6.40 3.44 23.18
C ALA A 245 -7.38 3.68 22.04
N TRP A 246 -6.97 3.43 20.81
CA TRP A 246 -7.81 3.60 19.62
C TRP A 246 -8.90 2.52 19.53
N ALA A 247 -8.54 1.24 19.66
CA ALA A 247 -9.47 0.13 19.61
C ALA A 247 -10.40 0.07 20.84
N GLY A 248 -9.98 0.56 22.00
CA GLY A 248 -10.76 0.62 23.22
C GLY A 248 -11.88 1.68 23.20
N LYS A 249 -11.80 2.69 22.33
CA LYS A 249 -12.87 3.68 22.15
C LYS A 249 -14.17 3.08 21.59
N ALA A 250 -14.08 1.92 20.96
CA ALA A 250 -15.22 1.19 20.40
C ALA A 250 -16.19 0.68 21.49
N THR A 251 -15.68 0.30 22.64
CA THR A 251 -16.49 -0.29 23.73
C THR A 251 -17.32 0.75 24.50
N LYS A 252 -17.03 2.05 24.32
CA LYS A 252 -17.72 3.13 25.05
C LYS A 252 -18.88 3.79 24.27
N ARG A 253 -19.05 3.48 22.99
CA ARG A 253 -20.20 3.96 22.19
C ARG A 253 -21.16 2.80 21.90
N ARG A 254 -21.89 2.31 22.91
CA ARG A 254 -23.19 1.67 22.65
C ARG A 254 -24.15 2.80 22.21
N PRO A 255 -24.87 2.64 21.09
CA PRO A 255 -26.00 3.54 20.83
C PRO A 255 -27.07 3.36 21.89
N PRO A 256 -27.89 4.41 22.10
CA PRO A 256 -29.06 4.33 22.98
C PRO A 256 -30.06 3.28 22.51
#